data_e49584cbfe9dfd9182385b139d4e965b
#
_entry.id   e49584cbfe9dfd9182385b139d4e965b
#
_cell.length_a   1.000
_cell.length_b   1.000
_cell.length_c   1.000
_cell.angle_alpha   90.00
_cell.angle_beta   90.00
_cell.angle_gamma   90.00
#
_symmetry.space_group_name_H-M   'P 1'
#
loop_
_entity.id
_entity.type
_entity.pdbx_description
1 polymer ?
#
loop_
_entity_poly.entity_id
_entity_poly.type
_entity_poly.pdbx_seq_one_letter_code
_entity_poly.pdbx_strand_id
1 'polypeptide(L)'
;MPSTYLSLCNQVLRRLNEVEIIEGDFASVLGVQALVKDAVKASVAKINQAEFEWPFNAAEETDTLVVGQEEYTWPSFYKIADFNSFQIQEDTALGVSFTTLKYIERDEWYKKHRDNDYASGADGISVPRYIFPSHGNGYGVSPSPDKAYTLKFRYYQNYSDITAASDVTRIPDSYDTVLVDGALYHLYMFKDNLEASQASFMAFERGIKDLQTLYINNYEYIRDTRVKY
;
A
#
# COMPACT_ATOMS: atom_id res chain seq x y z
N MET A 1 0.84 -22.93 -3.55
CA MET A 1 -0.46 -22.27 -3.75
C MET A 1 -0.60 -21.24 -2.68
N PRO A 2 -1.08 -20.04 -2.99
CA PRO A 2 -1.23 -19.02 -1.97
C PRO A 2 -2.18 -19.49 -0.86
N SER A 3 -1.84 -19.17 0.37
CA SER A 3 -2.64 -19.55 1.52
C SER A 3 -3.92 -18.74 1.57
N THR A 4 -5.06 -19.41 1.60
CA THR A 4 -6.36 -18.77 1.73
C THR A 4 -6.63 -18.38 3.17
N TYR A 5 -7.55 -17.44 3.39
CA TYR A 5 -7.97 -17.01 4.71
C TYR A 5 -8.44 -18.20 5.58
N LEU A 6 -9.22 -19.11 5.00
CA LEU A 6 -9.62 -20.36 5.66
C LEU A 6 -8.40 -21.20 6.06
N SER A 7 -7.41 -21.35 5.16
CA SER A 7 -6.19 -22.10 5.44
C SER A 7 -5.42 -21.53 6.62
N LEU A 8 -5.25 -20.19 6.67
CA LEU A 8 -4.60 -19.49 7.77
C LEU A 8 -5.35 -19.70 9.09
N CYS A 9 -6.68 -19.54 9.09
CA CYS A 9 -7.50 -19.79 10.26
C CYS A 9 -7.34 -21.23 10.78
N ASN A 10 -7.34 -22.22 9.86
CA ASN A 10 -7.19 -23.62 10.24
C ASN A 10 -5.78 -23.94 10.74
N GLN A 11 -4.73 -23.27 10.24
CA GLN A 11 -3.39 -23.38 10.81
C GLN A 11 -3.34 -22.91 12.26
N VAL A 12 -4.00 -21.79 12.57
CA VAL A 12 -4.12 -21.26 13.94
C VAL A 12 -4.90 -22.23 14.84
N LEU A 13 -6.06 -22.74 14.37
CA LEU A 13 -6.88 -23.69 15.12
C LEU A 13 -6.13 -24.98 15.46
N ARG A 14 -5.35 -25.52 14.49
CA ARG A 14 -4.49 -26.70 14.74
C ARG A 14 -3.48 -26.48 15.85
N ARG A 15 -2.84 -25.29 15.89
CA ARG A 15 -1.91 -24.95 16.98
C ARG A 15 -2.57 -24.79 18.34
N LEU A 16 -3.85 -24.45 18.36
CA LEU A 16 -4.67 -24.36 19.58
C LEU A 16 -5.32 -25.68 19.99
N ASN A 17 -5.16 -26.74 19.19
CA ASN A 17 -5.86 -28.02 19.34
C ASN A 17 -7.39 -27.87 19.32
N GLU A 18 -7.89 -26.97 18.46
CA GLU A 18 -9.31 -26.71 18.25
C GLU A 18 -9.78 -27.30 16.91
N VAL A 19 -11.10 -27.45 16.76
CA VAL A 19 -11.71 -28.01 15.55
C VAL A 19 -11.55 -27.05 14.37
N GLU A 20 -11.10 -27.54 13.23
CA GLU A 20 -10.97 -26.78 12.00
C GLU A 20 -12.32 -26.31 11.45
N ILE A 21 -12.30 -25.19 10.75
CA ILE A 21 -13.48 -24.62 10.07
C ILE A 21 -13.64 -25.30 8.71
N ILE A 22 -14.85 -25.72 8.39
CA ILE A 22 -15.25 -26.21 7.07
C ILE A 22 -15.63 -25.01 6.20
N GLU A 23 -15.29 -25.02 4.93
CA GLU A 23 -15.52 -23.89 4.00
C GLU A 23 -16.96 -23.43 3.98
N GLY A 24 -17.93 -24.37 3.98
CA GLY A 24 -19.35 -24.07 3.96
C GLY A 24 -19.85 -23.32 5.20
N ASP A 25 -19.19 -23.49 6.34
CA ASP A 25 -19.56 -22.88 7.61
C ASP A 25 -18.79 -21.59 7.91
N PHE A 26 -17.81 -21.25 7.07
CA PHE A 26 -16.87 -20.15 7.32
C PHE A 26 -17.54 -18.79 7.60
N ALA A 27 -18.66 -18.52 6.95
CA ALA A 27 -19.40 -17.26 7.12
C ALA A 27 -20.15 -17.17 8.47
N SER A 28 -20.53 -18.32 9.04
CA SER A 28 -21.45 -18.43 10.20
C SER A 28 -20.77 -18.94 11.48
N VAL A 29 -19.44 -19.10 11.49
CA VAL A 29 -18.70 -19.57 12.68
C VAL A 29 -18.88 -18.66 13.88
N LEU A 30 -18.90 -19.26 15.07
CA LEU A 30 -19.08 -18.59 16.36
C LEU A 30 -17.95 -18.96 17.35
N GLY A 31 -17.89 -18.26 18.48
CA GLY A 31 -16.96 -18.55 19.57
C GLY A 31 -15.49 -18.44 19.17
N VAL A 32 -14.67 -19.44 19.50
CA VAL A 32 -13.23 -19.44 19.24
C VAL A 32 -12.91 -19.31 17.75
N GLN A 33 -13.69 -19.95 16.88
CA GLN A 33 -13.46 -19.89 15.43
C GLN A 33 -13.70 -18.46 14.88
N ALA A 34 -14.68 -17.73 15.38
CA ALA A 34 -14.89 -16.32 15.02
C ALA A 34 -13.73 -15.45 15.51
N LEU A 35 -13.26 -15.65 16.73
CA LEU A 35 -12.10 -14.95 17.27
C LEU A 35 -10.81 -15.22 16.48
N VAL A 36 -10.62 -16.45 15.97
CA VAL A 36 -9.49 -16.78 15.11
C VAL A 36 -9.54 -15.98 13.81
N LYS A 37 -10.71 -15.84 13.18
CA LYS A 37 -10.88 -15.00 11.99
C LYS A 37 -10.47 -13.56 12.28
N ASP A 38 -10.98 -12.97 13.34
CA ASP A 38 -10.64 -11.60 13.71
C ASP A 38 -9.16 -11.43 14.04
N ALA A 39 -8.55 -12.41 14.72
CA ALA A 39 -7.14 -12.40 15.05
C ALA A 39 -6.22 -12.46 13.79
N VAL A 40 -6.59 -13.30 12.81
CA VAL A 40 -5.86 -13.35 11.53
C VAL A 40 -5.98 -12.01 10.79
N LYS A 41 -7.18 -11.41 10.72
CA LYS A 41 -7.37 -10.07 10.15
C LYS A 41 -6.51 -9.02 10.85
N ALA A 42 -6.51 -9.02 12.17
CA ALA A 42 -5.71 -8.09 12.96
C ALA A 42 -4.20 -8.23 12.68
N SER A 43 -3.71 -9.48 12.51
CA SER A 43 -2.32 -9.75 12.17
C SER A 43 -1.95 -9.22 10.79
N VAL A 44 -2.80 -9.44 9.78
CA VAL A 44 -2.61 -8.91 8.43
C VAL A 44 -2.63 -7.38 8.44
N ALA A 45 -3.59 -6.76 9.14
CA ALA A 45 -3.68 -5.31 9.27
C ALA A 45 -2.41 -4.74 9.92
N LYS A 46 -1.90 -5.38 10.99
CA LYS A 46 -0.70 -4.95 11.70
C LYS A 46 0.55 -4.97 10.81
N ILE A 47 0.75 -6.03 10.01
CA ILE A 47 1.86 -6.08 9.04
C ILE A 47 1.73 -4.96 8.02
N ASN A 48 0.53 -4.72 7.47
CA ASN A 48 0.32 -3.64 6.51
C ASN A 48 0.52 -2.24 7.11
N GLN A 49 0.29 -2.06 8.40
CA GLN A 49 0.53 -0.81 9.11
C GLN A 49 1.99 -0.61 9.50
N ALA A 50 2.76 -1.68 9.63
CA ALA A 50 4.15 -1.61 10.07
C ALA A 50 5.06 -0.90 9.06
N GLU A 51 4.67 -0.86 7.77
CA GLU A 51 5.43 -0.20 6.72
C GLU A 51 4.50 0.42 5.68
N PHE A 52 4.90 1.56 5.09
CA PHE A 52 4.08 2.27 4.11
C PHE A 52 4.25 1.72 2.70
N GLU A 53 5.45 1.28 2.35
CA GLU A 53 5.88 0.98 0.98
C GLU A 53 6.14 -0.52 0.76
N TRP A 54 5.26 -1.37 1.27
CA TRP A 54 5.39 -2.79 0.99
C TRP A 54 5.35 -3.08 -0.51
N PRO A 55 6.39 -3.71 -1.10
CA PRO A 55 6.41 -3.98 -2.55
C PRO A 55 5.26 -4.87 -3.02
N PHE A 56 4.76 -5.78 -2.18
CA PHE A 56 3.60 -6.62 -2.50
C PHE A 56 2.28 -5.84 -2.52
N ASN A 57 2.25 -4.62 -2.02
CA ASN A 57 1.11 -3.70 -2.12
C ASN A 57 1.27 -2.65 -3.23
N ALA A 58 2.38 -2.68 -3.98
CA ALA A 58 2.58 -1.77 -5.10
C ALA A 58 1.57 -2.03 -6.21
N ALA A 59 1.09 -0.95 -6.80
CA ALA A 59 0.18 -0.96 -7.94
C ALA A 59 0.53 0.18 -8.89
N GLU A 60 0.12 0.04 -10.14
CA GLU A 60 0.21 1.10 -11.14
C GLU A 60 -1.20 1.58 -11.49
N GLU A 61 -1.32 2.88 -11.68
CA GLU A 61 -2.56 3.53 -12.11
C GLU A 61 -2.33 4.27 -13.41
N THR A 62 -3.36 4.30 -14.23
CA THR A 62 -3.40 5.09 -15.46
C THR A 62 -4.63 5.96 -15.41
N ASP A 63 -4.43 7.26 -15.29
CA ASP A 63 -5.49 8.26 -15.24
C ASP A 63 -5.45 9.14 -16.49
N THR A 64 -6.57 9.78 -16.80
CA THR A 64 -6.67 10.71 -17.94
C THR A 64 -6.87 12.12 -17.41
N LEU A 65 -5.90 12.98 -17.69
CA LEU A 65 -5.99 14.39 -17.32
C LEU A 65 -7.02 15.09 -18.19
N VAL A 66 -7.82 15.94 -17.59
CA VAL A 66 -8.89 16.71 -18.21
C VAL A 66 -8.44 18.15 -18.42
N VAL A 67 -8.77 18.73 -19.59
CA VAL A 67 -8.42 20.12 -19.93
C VAL A 67 -8.90 21.10 -18.85
N GLY A 68 -8.00 21.92 -18.34
CA GLY A 68 -8.29 22.92 -17.32
C GLY A 68 -8.57 22.40 -15.93
N GLN A 69 -8.51 21.07 -15.71
CA GLN A 69 -8.66 20.47 -14.38
C GLN A 69 -7.29 20.33 -13.72
N GLU A 70 -7.19 20.86 -12.51
CA GLU A 70 -5.94 20.90 -11.76
C GLU A 70 -5.83 19.77 -10.75
N GLU A 71 -6.92 19.46 -10.04
CA GLU A 71 -6.91 18.49 -8.94
C GLU A 71 -7.68 17.21 -9.32
N TYR A 72 -7.13 16.07 -8.89
CA TYR A 72 -7.63 14.71 -9.17
C TYR A 72 -7.70 13.92 -7.86
N THR A 73 -8.56 12.91 -7.80
CA THR A 73 -8.72 12.03 -6.64
C THR A 73 -7.79 10.82 -6.75
N TRP A 74 -7.32 10.33 -5.59
CA TRP A 74 -6.59 9.07 -5.56
C TRP A 74 -7.48 7.89 -5.95
N PRO A 75 -6.88 6.82 -6.53
CA PRO A 75 -7.59 5.58 -6.77
C PRO A 75 -8.09 4.93 -5.48
N SER A 76 -9.03 4.00 -5.61
CA SER A 76 -9.52 3.22 -4.49
C SER A 76 -8.38 2.47 -3.79
N PHE A 77 -8.49 2.36 -2.47
CA PHE A 77 -7.47 1.71 -1.62
C PHE A 77 -6.09 2.38 -1.63
N TYR A 78 -5.99 3.64 -2.05
CA TYR A 78 -4.77 4.41 -1.96
C TYR A 78 -4.25 4.49 -0.52
N LYS A 79 -2.93 4.31 -0.37
CA LYS A 79 -2.19 4.47 0.89
C LYS A 79 -1.15 5.58 0.79
N ILE A 80 -0.22 5.45 -0.16
CA ILE A 80 0.82 6.44 -0.46
C ILE A 80 1.24 6.33 -1.92
N ALA A 81 1.56 7.46 -2.56
CA ALA A 81 2.08 7.50 -3.93
C ALA A 81 3.60 7.62 -3.96
N ASP A 82 4.20 7.00 -4.97
CA ASP A 82 5.58 7.28 -5.37
C ASP A 82 5.58 8.51 -6.30
N PHE A 83 5.74 9.70 -5.74
CA PHE A 83 5.71 10.94 -6.50
C PHE A 83 6.80 11.07 -7.58
N ASN A 84 7.86 10.25 -7.52
CA ASN A 84 8.89 10.23 -8.56
C ASN A 84 8.49 9.38 -9.77
N SER A 85 7.41 8.63 -9.68
CA SER A 85 6.93 7.74 -10.74
C SER A 85 5.95 8.39 -11.72
N PHE A 86 5.48 9.61 -11.45
CA PHE A 86 4.46 10.26 -12.25
C PHE A 86 4.98 10.65 -13.63
N GLN A 87 4.36 10.09 -14.67
CA GLN A 87 4.75 10.29 -16.06
C GLN A 87 3.53 10.62 -16.92
N ILE A 88 3.65 11.66 -17.73
CA ILE A 88 2.68 11.98 -18.77
C ILE A 88 3.10 11.27 -20.04
N GLN A 89 2.16 10.61 -20.67
CA GLN A 89 2.30 10.08 -22.00
C GLN A 89 1.82 11.12 -23.01
N GLU A 90 2.67 11.46 -23.96
CA GLU A 90 2.33 12.29 -25.11
C GLU A 90 2.45 11.49 -26.39
N ASP A 91 1.41 11.56 -27.22
CA ASP A 91 1.47 11.04 -28.57
C ASP A 91 2.14 12.09 -29.47
N THR A 92 3.30 11.75 -29.98
CA THR A 92 4.06 12.58 -30.91
C THR A 92 4.04 11.99 -32.31
N ALA A 93 4.36 12.78 -33.33
CA ALA A 93 4.46 12.30 -34.72
C ALA A 93 5.52 11.19 -34.89
N LEU A 94 6.45 11.05 -33.96
CA LEU A 94 7.53 10.05 -33.94
C LEU A 94 7.21 8.83 -33.04
N GLY A 95 6.05 8.79 -32.40
CA GLY A 95 5.63 7.73 -31.47
C GLY A 95 5.22 8.28 -30.10
N VAL A 96 5.20 7.40 -29.10
CA VAL A 96 4.81 7.74 -27.73
C VAL A 96 6.04 8.24 -26.96
N SER A 97 5.91 9.40 -26.34
CA SER A 97 6.92 9.98 -25.44
C SER A 97 6.40 9.99 -24.00
N PHE A 98 7.27 9.75 -23.04
CA PHE A 98 6.95 9.84 -21.61
C PHE A 98 7.77 10.95 -20.97
N THR A 99 7.08 11.87 -20.31
CA THR A 99 7.71 12.98 -19.57
C THR A 99 7.41 12.83 -18.08
N THR A 100 8.46 12.70 -17.26
CA THR A 100 8.32 12.63 -15.81
C THR A 100 7.96 13.99 -15.23
N LEU A 101 6.93 14.03 -14.39
CA LEU A 101 6.54 15.23 -13.65
C LEU A 101 7.48 15.43 -12.45
N LYS A 102 7.80 16.69 -12.18
CA LYS A 102 8.61 17.04 -11.01
C LYS A 102 7.71 17.21 -9.80
N TYR A 103 8.03 16.52 -8.71
CA TYR A 103 7.36 16.75 -7.43
C TYR A 103 7.68 18.14 -6.87
N ILE A 104 6.64 18.82 -6.40
CA ILE A 104 6.74 20.05 -5.62
C ILE A 104 5.84 19.94 -4.40
N GLU A 105 6.22 20.59 -3.31
CA GLU A 105 5.34 20.70 -2.15
C GLU A 105 4.16 21.62 -2.46
N ARG A 106 3.01 21.35 -1.84
CA ARG A 106 1.81 22.17 -2.02
C ARG A 106 2.06 23.64 -1.68
N ASP A 107 2.83 23.92 -0.63
CA ASP A 107 3.17 25.29 -0.23
C ASP A 107 4.01 26.01 -1.29
N GLU A 108 4.88 25.28 -1.99
CA GLU A 108 5.65 25.82 -3.10
C GLU A 108 4.76 26.13 -4.29
N TRP A 109 3.86 25.20 -4.65
CA TRP A 109 2.87 25.45 -5.68
C TRP A 109 2.02 26.68 -5.35
N TYR A 110 1.48 26.78 -4.13
CA TYR A 110 0.63 27.88 -3.68
C TYR A 110 1.32 29.25 -3.79
N LYS A 111 2.64 29.30 -3.52
CA LYS A 111 3.41 30.55 -3.55
C LYS A 111 3.88 30.95 -4.94
N LYS A 112 4.17 29.99 -5.82
CA LYS A 112 4.88 30.25 -7.08
C LYS A 112 4.05 29.99 -8.34
N HIS A 113 3.10 29.09 -8.30
CA HIS A 113 2.42 28.57 -9.48
C HIS A 113 0.93 28.86 -9.50
N ARG A 114 0.28 28.94 -8.36
CA ARG A 114 -1.16 29.13 -8.23
C ARG A 114 -1.71 30.29 -9.05
N ASP A 115 -1.08 31.45 -8.99
CA ASP A 115 -1.59 32.63 -9.67
C ASP A 115 -1.53 32.49 -11.19
N ASN A 116 -0.55 31.75 -11.71
CA ASN A 116 -0.45 31.41 -13.12
C ASN A 116 -1.49 30.38 -13.53
N ASP A 117 -1.72 29.37 -12.70
CA ASP A 117 -2.66 28.28 -12.96
C ASP A 117 -4.12 28.78 -12.93
N TYR A 118 -4.41 29.82 -12.12
CA TYR A 118 -5.72 30.51 -12.08
C TYR A 118 -5.82 31.70 -13.02
N ALA A 119 -4.80 31.99 -13.81
CA ALA A 119 -4.90 33.05 -14.82
C ALA A 119 -6.00 32.70 -15.83
N SER A 120 -6.93 33.61 -16.03
CA SER A 120 -8.03 33.40 -16.99
C SER A 120 -7.51 33.47 -18.41
N GLY A 121 -7.74 32.40 -19.19
CA GLY A 121 -7.40 32.32 -20.59
C GLY A 121 -6.36 31.26 -20.94
N ALA A 122 -5.87 31.27 -22.16
CA ALA A 122 -4.91 30.28 -22.68
C ALA A 122 -3.53 30.31 -21.97
N ASP A 123 -3.25 31.35 -21.21
CA ASP A 123 -1.97 31.54 -20.54
C ASP A 123 -1.85 30.68 -19.25
N GLY A 124 -2.98 30.23 -18.69
CA GLY A 124 -3.01 29.40 -17.47
C GLY A 124 -3.00 27.89 -17.73
N ILE A 125 -3.20 27.46 -18.97
CA ILE A 125 -3.24 26.05 -19.36
C ILE A 125 -2.05 25.69 -20.26
N SER A 126 -1.38 24.59 -19.96
CA SER A 126 -0.22 24.13 -20.74
C SER A 126 0.05 22.64 -20.43
N VAL A 127 1.11 22.10 -21.03
CA VAL A 127 1.60 20.77 -20.69
C VAL A 127 2.00 20.72 -19.20
N PRO A 128 1.39 19.86 -18.37
CA PRO A 128 1.77 19.72 -16.97
C PRO A 128 3.24 19.35 -16.80
N ARG A 129 3.90 19.97 -15.82
CA ARG A 129 5.31 19.74 -15.50
C ARG A 129 5.55 19.35 -14.05
N TYR A 130 4.61 19.69 -13.19
CA TYR A 130 4.71 19.49 -11.75
C TYR A 130 3.55 18.67 -11.24
N ILE A 131 3.82 17.92 -10.18
CA ILE A 131 2.85 17.15 -9.40
C ILE A 131 2.96 17.56 -7.94
N PHE A 132 1.82 17.73 -7.26
CA PHE A 132 1.76 18.08 -5.85
C PHE A 132 0.59 17.39 -5.13
N PRO A 133 0.67 17.21 -3.80
CA PRO A 133 -0.44 16.65 -3.03
C PRO A 133 -1.59 17.67 -2.89
N SER A 134 -2.84 17.26 -3.18
CA SER A 134 -4.02 18.09 -3.00
C SER A 134 -4.57 18.03 -1.56
N HIS A 135 -5.38 19.03 -1.15
CA HIS A 135 -6.06 19.04 0.15
C HIS A 135 -7.16 17.98 0.28
N GLY A 136 -7.81 17.62 -0.81
CA GLY A 136 -8.99 16.77 -0.84
C GLY A 136 -8.73 15.27 -0.93
N ASN A 137 -7.62 14.75 -0.38
CA ASN A 137 -7.22 13.36 -0.56
C ASN A 137 -7.03 13.00 -2.04
N GLY A 138 -6.20 13.81 -2.72
CA GLY A 138 -5.92 13.69 -4.14
C GLY A 138 -4.54 14.21 -4.49
N TYR A 139 -4.29 14.40 -5.76
CA TYR A 139 -3.09 15.03 -6.29
C TYR A 139 -3.48 16.17 -7.23
N GLY A 140 -2.58 17.08 -7.44
CA GLY A 140 -2.73 18.18 -8.38
C GLY A 140 -1.60 18.21 -9.38
N VAL A 141 -1.88 18.73 -10.58
CA VAL A 141 -0.89 18.94 -11.63
C VAL A 141 -0.79 20.43 -11.97
N SER A 142 0.39 20.89 -12.31
CA SER A 142 0.64 22.30 -12.67
C SER A 142 1.63 22.38 -13.85
N PRO A 143 1.38 23.25 -14.86
CA PRO A 143 0.11 23.96 -15.15
C PRO A 143 -1.08 23.03 -15.37
N SER A 144 -2.30 23.59 -15.34
CA SER A 144 -3.49 22.84 -15.74
C SER A 144 -3.37 22.35 -17.18
N PRO A 145 -3.82 21.13 -17.51
CA PRO A 145 -3.67 20.53 -18.82
C PRO A 145 -4.36 21.33 -19.93
N ASP A 146 -3.67 21.52 -21.07
CA ASP A 146 -4.22 22.13 -22.29
C ASP A 146 -4.95 21.13 -23.21
N LYS A 147 -4.71 19.85 -23.01
CA LYS A 147 -5.40 18.73 -23.69
C LYS A 147 -5.50 17.53 -22.75
N ALA A 148 -6.19 16.50 -23.16
CA ALA A 148 -6.21 15.24 -22.46
C ALA A 148 -4.84 14.55 -22.58
N TYR A 149 -4.23 14.23 -21.45
CA TYR A 149 -3.00 13.44 -21.35
C TYR A 149 -3.24 12.16 -20.59
N THR A 150 -2.55 11.11 -20.94
CA THR A 150 -2.52 9.90 -20.13
C THR A 150 -1.43 10.05 -19.07
N LEU A 151 -1.83 10.02 -17.80
CA LEU A 151 -0.94 10.04 -16.64
C LEU A 151 -0.77 8.63 -16.12
N LYS A 152 0.48 8.21 -15.93
CA LYS A 152 0.82 6.92 -15.31
C LYS A 152 1.65 7.15 -14.07
N PHE A 153 1.31 6.42 -13.00
CA PHE A 153 2.04 6.51 -11.75
C PHE A 153 1.94 5.23 -10.94
N ARG A 154 2.89 5.05 -10.02
CA ARG A 154 2.89 3.96 -9.03
C ARG A 154 2.43 4.47 -7.68
N TYR A 155 1.71 3.62 -6.98
CA TYR A 155 1.27 3.87 -5.63
C TYR A 155 1.24 2.57 -4.83
N TYR A 156 1.16 2.68 -3.52
CA TYR A 156 0.96 1.53 -2.64
C TYR A 156 -0.48 1.52 -2.16
N GLN A 157 -1.10 0.35 -2.20
CA GLN A 157 -2.49 0.18 -1.81
C GLN A 157 -2.61 -0.09 -0.32
N ASN A 158 -3.71 0.39 0.27
CA ASN A 158 -4.16 -0.15 1.51
C ASN A 158 -4.55 -1.62 1.33
N TYR A 159 -4.36 -2.37 2.39
CA TYR A 159 -4.83 -3.74 2.44
C TYR A 159 -6.35 -3.80 2.22
N SER A 160 -6.79 -4.63 1.27
CA SER A 160 -8.20 -4.99 1.14
C SER A 160 -8.56 -6.02 2.22
N ASP A 161 -9.64 -5.78 2.97
CA ASP A 161 -10.05 -6.66 4.04
C ASP A 161 -10.37 -8.08 3.50
N ILE A 162 -9.77 -9.11 4.10
CA ILE A 162 -10.10 -10.50 3.79
C ILE A 162 -11.41 -10.86 4.50
N THR A 163 -12.39 -11.35 3.76
CA THR A 163 -13.75 -11.65 4.26
C THR A 163 -14.20 -13.05 3.92
N ALA A 164 -13.97 -13.50 2.69
CA ALA A 164 -14.38 -14.81 2.22
C ALA A 164 -13.33 -15.89 2.53
N ALA A 165 -13.75 -17.13 2.67
CA ALA A 165 -12.87 -18.28 2.92
C ALA A 165 -11.75 -18.43 1.89
N SER A 166 -12.04 -18.10 0.63
CA SER A 166 -11.11 -18.18 -0.51
C SER A 166 -10.21 -16.97 -0.66
N ASP A 167 -10.41 -15.90 0.12
CA ASP A 167 -9.58 -14.69 0.00
C ASP A 167 -8.12 -15.00 0.35
N VAL A 168 -7.23 -14.38 -0.39
CA VAL A 168 -5.78 -14.56 -0.26
C VAL A 168 -5.17 -13.24 0.16
N THR A 169 -4.20 -13.30 1.07
CA THR A 169 -3.42 -12.10 1.45
C THR A 169 -2.42 -11.76 0.34
N ARG A 170 -2.01 -10.50 0.27
CA ARG A 170 -0.89 -10.07 -0.60
C ARG A 170 0.47 -10.36 0.03
N ILE A 171 0.49 -10.68 1.31
CA ILE A 171 1.71 -11.07 2.03
C ILE A 171 2.19 -12.40 1.45
N PRO A 172 3.47 -12.55 1.12
CA PRO A 172 3.99 -13.78 0.53
C PRO A 172 3.80 -15.01 1.43
N ASP A 173 3.40 -16.13 0.84
CA ASP A 173 3.11 -17.41 1.55
C ASP A 173 4.25 -17.88 2.46
N SER A 174 5.49 -17.55 2.12
CA SER A 174 6.66 -17.85 2.96
C SER A 174 6.59 -17.26 4.37
N TYR A 175 5.70 -16.28 4.58
CA TYR A 175 5.49 -15.58 5.85
C TYR A 175 4.14 -15.90 6.51
N ASP A 176 3.45 -16.94 6.08
CA ASP A 176 2.22 -17.41 6.72
C ASP A 176 2.41 -17.68 8.22
N THR A 177 3.58 -18.20 8.60
CA THR A 177 3.91 -18.43 10.02
C THR A 177 3.87 -17.16 10.85
N VAL A 178 4.27 -16.03 10.27
CA VAL A 178 4.24 -14.73 10.94
C VAL A 178 2.79 -14.31 11.20
N LEU A 179 1.90 -14.49 10.20
CA LEU A 179 0.47 -14.22 10.35
C LEU A 179 -0.15 -15.10 11.44
N VAL A 180 0.22 -16.38 11.47
CA VAL A 180 -0.27 -17.34 12.47
C VAL A 180 0.23 -16.97 13.87
N ASP A 181 1.49 -16.57 14.02
CA ASP A 181 2.05 -16.16 15.32
C ASP A 181 1.39 -14.88 15.84
N GLY A 182 1.10 -13.91 14.95
CA GLY A 182 0.33 -12.72 15.29
C GLY A 182 -1.10 -13.04 15.74
N ALA A 183 -1.78 -13.98 15.07
CA ALA A 183 -3.11 -14.42 15.47
C ALA A 183 -3.09 -15.16 16.83
N LEU A 184 -2.10 -16.03 17.05
CA LEU A 184 -1.92 -16.72 18.33
C LEU A 184 -1.69 -15.77 19.49
N TYR A 185 -0.96 -14.68 19.28
CA TYR A 185 -0.78 -13.62 20.28
C TYR A 185 -2.14 -13.14 20.83
N HIS A 186 -3.07 -12.75 19.95
CA HIS A 186 -4.40 -12.29 20.35
C HIS A 186 -5.21 -13.38 21.06
N LEU A 187 -5.13 -14.63 20.59
CA LEU A 187 -5.89 -15.74 21.15
C LEU A 187 -5.37 -16.20 22.50
N TYR A 188 -4.05 -16.20 22.73
CA TYR A 188 -3.47 -16.49 24.03
C TYR A 188 -3.78 -15.41 25.06
N MET A 189 -3.84 -14.13 24.62
CA MET A 189 -4.33 -13.06 25.49
C MET A 189 -5.78 -13.30 25.91
N PHE A 190 -6.65 -13.71 24.97
CA PHE A 190 -8.04 -14.03 25.28
C PHE A 190 -8.18 -15.24 26.24
N LYS A 191 -7.28 -16.22 26.15
CA LYS A 191 -7.23 -17.41 27.03
C LYS A 191 -6.47 -17.16 28.35
N ASP A 192 -6.12 -15.92 28.69
CA ASP A 192 -5.32 -15.53 29.88
C ASP A 192 -3.95 -16.25 30.01
N ASN A 193 -3.41 -16.73 28.89
CA ASN A 193 -2.09 -17.34 28.85
C ASN A 193 -1.02 -16.30 28.45
N LEU A 194 -0.58 -15.50 29.40
CA LEU A 194 0.35 -14.39 29.15
C LEU A 194 1.72 -14.86 28.68
N GLU A 195 2.22 -15.99 29.14
CA GLU A 195 3.54 -16.52 28.74
C GLU A 195 3.54 -16.91 27.25
N ALA A 196 2.56 -17.70 26.83
CA ALA A 196 2.41 -18.07 25.42
C ALA A 196 2.10 -16.87 24.53
N SER A 197 1.32 -15.89 25.03
CA SER A 197 1.05 -14.64 24.33
C SER A 197 2.33 -13.85 24.08
N GLN A 198 3.17 -13.65 25.09
CA GLN A 198 4.43 -12.94 24.94
C GLN A 198 5.39 -13.64 23.96
N ALA A 199 5.50 -14.97 24.04
CA ALA A 199 6.30 -15.74 23.09
C ALA A 199 5.84 -15.57 21.65
N SER A 200 4.52 -15.65 21.40
CA SER A 200 3.93 -15.44 20.08
C SER A 200 4.10 -14.00 19.59
N PHE A 201 3.96 -13.01 20.47
CA PHE A 201 4.21 -11.61 20.14
C PHE A 201 5.66 -11.36 19.70
N MET A 202 6.63 -11.89 20.45
CA MET A 202 8.05 -11.76 20.09
C MET A 202 8.38 -12.43 18.75
N ALA A 203 7.79 -13.59 18.46
CA ALA A 203 7.94 -14.26 17.18
C ALA A 203 7.32 -13.42 16.02
N PHE A 204 6.15 -12.86 16.25
CA PHE A 204 5.46 -11.98 15.30
C PHE A 204 6.26 -10.71 14.99
N GLU A 205 6.72 -9.98 16.00
CA GLU A 205 7.53 -8.76 15.82
C GLU A 205 8.87 -9.07 15.12
N ARG A 206 9.48 -10.22 15.43
CA ARG A 206 10.68 -10.65 14.72
C ARG A 206 10.37 -10.93 13.23
N GLY A 207 9.28 -11.63 12.96
CA GLY A 207 8.84 -11.90 11.59
C GLY A 207 8.57 -10.64 10.78
N ILE A 208 7.97 -9.60 11.40
CA ILE A 208 7.81 -8.29 10.75
C ILE A 208 9.16 -7.65 10.42
N LYS A 209 10.13 -7.71 11.34
CA LYS A 209 11.48 -7.18 11.08
C LYS A 209 12.20 -7.93 9.97
N ASP A 210 12.03 -9.24 9.89
CA ASP A 210 12.59 -10.06 8.82
C ASP A 210 11.97 -9.68 7.46
N LEU A 211 10.64 -9.43 7.42
CA LEU A 211 9.94 -8.88 6.25
C LEU A 211 10.51 -7.51 5.84
N GLN A 212 10.65 -6.58 6.77
CA GLN A 212 11.21 -5.27 6.51
C GLN A 212 12.64 -5.38 5.97
N THR A 213 13.46 -6.23 6.58
CA THR A 213 14.84 -6.43 6.14
C THR A 213 14.93 -6.97 4.73
N LEU A 214 14.03 -7.88 4.34
CA LEU A 214 14.05 -8.50 3.01
C LEU A 214 13.49 -7.59 1.92
N TYR A 215 12.39 -6.90 2.20
CA TYR A 215 11.63 -6.19 1.17
C TYR A 215 11.88 -4.68 1.13
N ILE A 216 12.23 -4.06 2.26
CA ILE A 216 12.37 -2.59 2.36
C ILE A 216 13.83 -2.17 2.41
N ASN A 217 14.68 -2.90 3.12
CA ASN A 217 16.10 -2.59 3.21
C ASN A 217 16.84 -2.96 1.90
N ASN A 218 16.49 -2.30 0.82
CA ASN A 218 17.41 -2.17 -0.30
C ASN A 218 18.59 -1.33 0.20
N TYR A 219 19.66 -1.99 0.60
CA TYR A 219 20.92 -1.32 0.84
C TYR A 219 21.31 -0.63 -0.47
N GLU A 220 20.95 0.63 -0.65
CA GLU A 220 21.75 1.49 -1.49
C GLU A 220 23.16 1.38 -0.93
N TYR A 221 24.07 0.85 -1.72
CA TYR A 221 25.48 0.85 -1.39
C TYR A 221 25.82 2.30 -1.02
N ILE A 222 26.02 2.55 0.27
CA ILE A 222 26.64 3.79 0.72
C ILE A 222 28.02 3.74 0.08
N ARG A 223 28.17 4.40 -1.05
CA ARG A 223 29.49 4.59 -1.65
C ARG A 223 30.32 5.24 -0.58
N ASP A 224 31.35 4.52 -0.13
CA ASP A 224 32.33 5.07 0.79
C ASP A 224 32.97 6.28 0.10
N THR A 225 32.47 7.46 0.42
CA THR A 225 32.98 8.75 -0.07
C THR A 225 34.22 9.19 0.67
N ARG A 226 34.88 8.27 1.38
CA ARG A 226 36.19 8.58 1.96
C ARG A 226 37.14 8.90 0.83
N VAL A 227 37.48 10.18 0.76
CA VAL A 227 38.55 10.68 -0.10
C VAL A 227 39.80 9.90 0.26
N LYS A 228 40.28 9.07 -0.66
CA LYS A 228 41.62 8.49 -0.55
C LYS A 228 42.62 9.63 -0.82
N TYR A 229 43.33 10.07 0.19
CA TYR A 229 44.48 10.94 0.06
C TYR A 229 45.62 10.20 -0.64
#